data_70672178d4029d56c28b0d20287758c0
#
_entry.id   70672178d4029d56c28b0d20287758c0
#
_cell.length_a   1.000
_cell.length_b   1.000
_cell.length_c   1.000
_cell.angle_alpha   90.00
_cell.angle_beta   90.00
_cell.angle_gamma   90.00
#
_symmetry.space_group_name_H-M   'P 1'
#
loop_
_entity.id
_entity.type
_entity.pdbx_description
1 polymer ?
#
loop_
_entity_poly.entity_id
_entity_poly.type
_entity_poly.pdbx_seq_one_letter_code
_entity_poly.pdbx_strand_id
1 'polypeptide(L)'
;MRRVMDMHEIRTKRQSKLKQAACVYMLAAMIFLLAGCGTGSVFDGSRVSDTSEFRMEYSILNREESADLTLTEGDCLLVSLSHTEGTVDVTVGMNGKEPIYRGNGQQNTEFVLEILEKGNYHISVSGHQAKGNIAFIRITRGQE
;
A
#
# COMPACT_ATOMS: atom_id res chain seq x y z
N MET A 1 -18.33 42.62 -60.19
CA MET A 1 -18.76 43.05 -58.82
C MET A 1 -18.00 42.24 -57.76
N ARG A 2 -16.97 42.80 -57.17
CA ARG A 2 -16.27 42.14 -56.04
C ARG A 2 -17.03 42.49 -54.77
N ARG A 3 -17.58 41.46 -54.10
CA ARG A 3 -18.21 41.61 -52.79
C ARG A 3 -17.12 41.90 -51.75
N VAL A 4 -17.11 43.17 -51.32
CA VAL A 4 -16.23 43.52 -50.15
C VAL A 4 -16.79 42.80 -48.96
N MET A 5 -16.08 41.75 -48.51
CA MET A 5 -16.44 41.09 -47.29
C MET A 5 -16.15 42.02 -46.11
N ASP A 6 -17.18 42.33 -45.35
CA ASP A 6 -17.15 43.26 -44.24
C ASP A 6 -16.17 42.73 -43.17
N MET A 7 -15.20 43.57 -42.82
CA MET A 7 -14.19 43.24 -41.78
C MET A 7 -14.83 42.86 -40.43
N HIS A 8 -16.04 43.27 -40.22
CA HIS A 8 -16.80 42.95 -39.02
C HIS A 8 -17.25 41.49 -39.00
N GLU A 9 -17.59 40.89 -40.12
CA GLU A 9 -18.01 39.50 -40.23
C GLU A 9 -16.82 38.52 -40.05
N ILE A 10 -15.65 38.90 -40.52
CA ILE A 10 -14.41 38.10 -40.32
C ILE A 10 -14.00 38.11 -38.86
N ARG A 11 -14.17 39.21 -38.15
CA ARG A 11 -13.81 39.36 -36.75
C ARG A 11 -14.72 38.52 -35.82
N THR A 12 -16.01 38.48 -36.11
CA THR A 12 -16.98 37.67 -35.35
C THR A 12 -16.80 36.18 -35.57
N LYS A 13 -16.53 35.73 -36.80
CA LYS A 13 -16.23 34.31 -37.09
C LYS A 13 -14.92 33.85 -36.46
N ARG A 14 -13.93 34.70 -36.35
CA ARG A 14 -12.65 34.41 -35.69
C ARG A 14 -12.80 34.29 -34.16
N GLN A 15 -13.61 35.17 -33.57
CA GLN A 15 -13.93 35.17 -32.15
C GLN A 15 -14.74 33.93 -31.74
N SER A 16 -15.67 33.47 -32.57
CA SER A 16 -16.47 32.28 -32.29
C SER A 16 -15.63 30.98 -32.34
N LYS A 17 -14.72 30.89 -33.30
CA LYS A 17 -13.77 29.75 -33.39
C LYS A 17 -12.77 29.71 -32.20
N LEU A 18 -12.32 30.88 -31.74
CA LEU A 18 -11.44 30.98 -30.56
C LEU A 18 -12.15 30.52 -29.28
N LYS A 19 -13.43 30.91 -29.11
CA LYS A 19 -14.26 30.47 -27.98
C LYS A 19 -14.56 28.96 -28.00
N GLN A 20 -14.83 28.43 -29.21
CA GLN A 20 -15.02 26.97 -29.36
C GLN A 20 -13.73 26.18 -29.07
N ALA A 21 -12.58 26.65 -29.55
CA ALA A 21 -11.31 26.02 -29.24
C ALA A 21 -11.00 26.06 -27.73
N ALA A 22 -11.23 27.19 -27.07
CA ALA A 22 -11.04 27.31 -25.62
C ALA A 22 -11.95 26.37 -24.82
N CYS A 23 -13.23 26.22 -25.25
CA CYS A 23 -14.15 25.25 -24.62
C CYS A 23 -13.67 23.79 -24.77
N VAL A 24 -13.18 23.42 -25.95
CA VAL A 24 -12.68 22.08 -26.22
C VAL A 24 -11.42 21.79 -25.39
N TYR A 25 -10.51 22.75 -25.24
CA TYR A 25 -9.32 22.62 -24.37
C TYR A 25 -9.69 22.55 -22.89
N MET A 26 -10.69 23.32 -22.44
CA MET A 26 -11.18 23.21 -21.06
C MET A 26 -11.83 21.85 -20.78
N LEU A 27 -12.63 21.33 -21.70
CA LEU A 27 -13.25 20.01 -21.58
C LEU A 27 -12.18 18.89 -21.56
N ALA A 28 -11.17 18.98 -22.44
CA ALA A 28 -10.07 18.03 -22.47
C ALA A 28 -9.22 18.08 -21.20
N ALA A 29 -8.95 19.27 -20.66
CA ALA A 29 -8.24 19.42 -19.38
C ALA A 29 -9.06 18.87 -18.20
N MET A 30 -10.38 19.01 -18.22
CA MET A 30 -11.26 18.48 -17.18
C MET A 30 -11.34 16.95 -17.20
N ILE A 31 -11.26 16.33 -18.37
CA ILE A 31 -11.19 14.86 -18.51
C ILE A 31 -9.85 14.31 -18.00
N PHE A 32 -8.74 15.04 -18.18
CA PHE A 32 -7.42 14.66 -17.67
C PHE A 32 -7.33 14.68 -16.13
N LEU A 33 -8.13 15.52 -15.46
CA LEU A 33 -8.19 15.58 -14.00
C LEU A 33 -8.97 14.42 -13.38
N LEU A 34 -9.77 13.68 -14.13
CA LEU A 34 -10.53 12.51 -13.66
C LEU A 34 -9.77 11.18 -13.85
N ALA A 35 -8.63 11.18 -14.52
CA ALA A 35 -7.77 10.00 -14.69
C ALA A 35 -6.79 9.79 -13.52
N GLY A 36 -6.98 10.47 -12.40
CA GLY A 36 -6.34 10.17 -11.13
C GLY A 36 -6.94 8.91 -10.51
N CYS A 37 -6.80 7.76 -11.18
CA CYS A 37 -7.01 6.46 -10.55
C CYS A 37 -5.82 6.23 -9.62
N GLY A 38 -5.87 6.86 -8.43
CA GLY A 38 -4.98 6.53 -7.34
C GLY A 38 -5.24 5.07 -6.97
N THR A 39 -4.21 4.24 -7.02
CA THR A 39 -4.19 2.97 -6.29
C THR A 39 -4.28 3.34 -4.81
N GLY A 40 -5.50 3.48 -4.30
CA GLY A 40 -5.77 3.94 -2.96
C GLY A 40 -5.12 2.99 -1.95
N SER A 41 -4.62 3.55 -0.86
CA SER A 41 -4.23 2.80 0.33
C SER A 41 -5.47 2.05 0.85
N VAL A 42 -5.52 0.73 0.63
CA VAL A 42 -6.68 -0.10 0.95
C VAL A 42 -6.25 -1.29 1.80
N PHE A 43 -7.02 -1.54 2.85
CA PHE A 43 -7.02 -2.79 3.59
C PHE A 43 -8.47 -3.27 3.71
N ASP A 44 -8.72 -4.48 3.25
CA ASP A 44 -9.99 -5.19 3.43
C ASP A 44 -9.69 -6.56 4.01
N GLY A 45 -10.10 -6.80 5.25
CA GLY A 45 -9.80 -8.00 5.97
C GLY A 45 -9.98 -7.90 7.48
N SER A 46 -9.48 -8.87 8.20
CA SER A 46 -9.46 -8.92 9.66
C SER A 46 -8.04 -8.77 10.19
N ARG A 47 -7.91 -8.16 11.36
CA ARG A 47 -6.65 -7.94 12.06
C ARG A 47 -6.80 -8.22 13.54
N VAL A 48 -5.89 -9.00 14.07
CA VAL A 48 -5.71 -9.24 15.52
C VAL A 48 -4.30 -8.80 15.88
N SER A 49 -4.17 -8.03 16.95
CA SER A 49 -2.88 -7.56 17.42
C SER A 49 -2.93 -7.35 18.93
N ASP A 50 -2.04 -8.01 19.64
CA ASP A 50 -1.77 -7.80 21.06
C ASP A 50 -0.26 -7.82 21.34
N THR A 51 0.16 -7.96 22.59
CA THR A 51 1.58 -7.95 22.97
C THR A 51 2.34 -9.25 22.61
N SER A 52 1.63 -10.29 22.19
CA SER A 52 2.15 -11.62 21.92
C SER A 52 1.90 -12.14 20.51
N GLU A 53 0.94 -11.55 19.81
CA GLU A 53 0.63 -11.94 18.44
C GLU A 53 0.20 -10.77 17.56
N PHE A 54 0.50 -10.91 16.26
CA PHE A 54 -0.01 -10.06 15.20
C PHE A 54 -0.44 -10.96 14.05
N ARG A 55 -1.72 -10.94 13.73
CA ARG A 55 -2.30 -11.73 12.63
C ARG A 55 -3.17 -10.86 11.75
N MET A 56 -3.13 -11.14 10.47
CA MET A 56 -4.05 -10.55 9.49
C MET A 56 -4.51 -11.61 8.50
N GLU A 57 -5.78 -11.52 8.11
CA GLU A 57 -6.35 -12.18 6.95
C GLU A 57 -6.95 -11.08 6.07
N TYR A 58 -6.61 -11.06 4.80
CA TYR A 58 -7.00 -9.96 3.92
C TYR A 58 -7.37 -10.46 2.52
N SER A 59 -8.43 -9.88 1.99
CA SER A 59 -8.84 -9.98 0.60
C SER A 59 -8.09 -8.96 -0.27
N ILE A 60 -7.72 -7.81 0.31
CA ILE A 60 -6.87 -6.78 -0.29
C ILE A 60 -6.00 -6.15 0.79
N LEU A 61 -4.68 -6.21 0.59
CA LEU A 61 -3.70 -5.41 1.32
C LEU A 61 -2.88 -4.59 0.31
N ASN A 62 -3.11 -3.28 0.29
CA ASN A 62 -2.39 -2.34 -0.58
C ASN A 62 -1.96 -1.11 0.24
N ARG A 63 -1.40 -1.36 1.39
CA ARG A 63 -0.83 -0.38 2.32
C ARG A 63 0.09 -1.07 3.32
N GLU A 64 0.73 -0.27 4.16
CA GLU A 64 1.46 -0.76 5.32
C GLU A 64 0.53 -0.96 6.50
N GLU A 65 0.67 -2.11 7.17
CA GLU A 65 0.11 -2.43 8.48
C GLU A 65 1.25 -2.77 9.43
N SER A 66 1.13 -2.39 10.69
CA SER A 66 2.17 -2.64 11.67
C SER A 66 1.62 -2.97 13.05
N ALA A 67 2.44 -3.65 13.85
CA ALA A 67 2.18 -3.97 15.24
C ALA A 67 3.48 -4.02 16.05
N ASP A 68 3.36 -3.81 17.35
CA ASP A 68 4.45 -3.94 18.29
C ASP A 68 4.24 -5.16 19.18
N LEU A 69 5.24 -6.04 19.26
CA LEU A 69 5.26 -7.19 20.15
C LEU A 69 6.30 -7.02 21.24
N THR A 70 5.94 -7.31 22.49
CA THR A 70 6.89 -7.35 23.59
C THR A 70 7.48 -8.74 23.71
N LEU A 71 8.76 -8.88 23.35
CA LEU A 71 9.47 -10.15 23.33
C LEU A 71 10.62 -10.14 24.35
N THR A 72 10.96 -11.33 24.87
CA THR A 72 12.07 -11.53 25.81
C THR A 72 13.13 -12.41 25.18
N GLU A 73 14.37 -12.28 25.67
CA GLU A 73 15.47 -13.15 25.26
C GLU A 73 15.08 -14.62 25.48
N GLY A 74 15.31 -15.47 24.48
CA GLY A 74 14.93 -16.88 24.48
C GLY A 74 13.52 -17.17 23.99
N ASP A 75 12.66 -16.16 23.77
CA ASP A 75 11.41 -16.34 23.05
C ASP A 75 11.70 -16.70 21.57
N CYS A 76 10.73 -17.33 20.94
CA CYS A 76 10.72 -17.57 19.51
C CYS A 76 9.52 -16.86 18.90
N LEU A 77 9.70 -16.24 17.74
CA LEU A 77 8.64 -15.65 16.95
C LEU A 77 8.36 -16.57 15.76
N LEU A 78 7.23 -17.27 15.78
CA LEU A 78 6.73 -18.00 14.61
C LEU A 78 6.20 -16.99 13.59
N VAL A 79 6.74 -17.05 12.39
CA VAL A 79 6.33 -16.22 11.26
C VAL A 79 5.72 -17.12 10.21
N SER A 80 4.47 -16.86 9.84
CA SER A 80 3.78 -17.55 8.76
C SER A 80 3.26 -16.53 7.76
N LEU A 81 3.65 -16.67 6.51
CA LEU A 81 3.25 -15.82 5.38
C LEU A 81 2.60 -16.71 4.32
N SER A 82 1.36 -16.44 3.98
CA SER A 82 0.63 -17.14 2.93
C SER A 82 -0.16 -16.14 2.10
N HIS A 83 0.12 -16.06 0.81
CA HIS A 83 -0.60 -15.19 -0.10
C HIS A 83 -0.84 -15.89 -1.44
N THR A 84 -1.98 -15.57 -2.04
CA THR A 84 -2.44 -16.12 -3.32
C THR A 84 -2.29 -15.14 -4.47
N GLU A 85 -2.25 -13.84 -4.15
CA GLU A 85 -2.12 -12.75 -5.12
C GLU A 85 -1.25 -11.64 -4.53
N GLY A 86 -0.56 -10.88 -5.39
CA GLY A 86 0.28 -9.76 -5.01
C GLY A 86 1.55 -10.17 -4.27
N THR A 87 2.14 -9.23 -3.55
CA THR A 87 3.35 -9.44 -2.74
C THR A 87 3.24 -8.70 -1.41
N VAL A 88 3.99 -9.15 -0.41
CA VAL A 88 4.13 -8.45 0.87
C VAL A 88 5.60 -8.28 1.22
N ASP A 89 5.98 -7.10 1.67
CA ASP A 89 7.29 -6.84 2.27
C ASP A 89 7.14 -6.84 3.78
N VAL A 90 8.02 -7.56 4.46
CA VAL A 90 7.98 -7.72 5.91
C VAL A 90 9.29 -7.27 6.53
N THR A 91 9.18 -6.52 7.62
CA THR A 91 10.32 -6.12 8.45
C THR A 91 9.99 -6.40 9.91
N VAL A 92 10.93 -7.00 10.64
CA VAL A 92 10.83 -7.23 12.09
C VAL A 92 12.09 -6.69 12.76
N GLY A 93 11.93 -5.78 13.71
CA GLY A 93 13.09 -5.21 14.41
C GLY A 93 12.71 -4.25 15.53
N MET A 94 13.68 -3.85 16.33
CA MET A 94 13.52 -2.82 17.35
C MET A 94 13.82 -1.45 16.79
N ASN A 95 13.10 -0.43 17.25
CA ASN A 95 13.35 0.96 16.84
C ASN A 95 14.81 1.37 17.14
N GLY A 96 15.45 1.97 16.12
CA GLY A 96 16.83 2.44 16.20
C GLY A 96 17.90 1.35 16.10
N LYS A 97 17.52 0.10 15.82
CA LYS A 97 18.43 -1.02 15.56
C LYS A 97 18.22 -1.60 14.17
N GLU A 98 19.23 -2.33 13.69
CA GLU A 98 19.09 -3.15 12.48
C GLU A 98 17.96 -4.17 12.68
N PRO A 99 17.05 -4.32 11.69
CA PRO A 99 16.01 -5.34 11.75
C PRO A 99 16.61 -6.75 11.85
N ILE A 100 16.01 -7.59 12.68
CA ILE A 100 16.38 -9.01 12.77
C ILE A 100 15.88 -9.84 11.59
N TYR A 101 14.88 -9.30 10.85
CA TYR A 101 14.35 -9.91 9.64
C TYR A 101 13.87 -8.87 8.65
N ARG A 102 14.19 -9.09 7.37
CA ARG A 102 13.59 -8.44 6.21
C ARG A 102 13.31 -9.49 5.14
N GLY A 103 12.08 -9.52 4.65
CA GLY A 103 11.65 -10.42 3.61
C GLY A 103 10.71 -9.75 2.63
N ASN A 104 10.79 -10.18 1.36
CA ASN A 104 9.94 -9.71 0.28
C ASN A 104 8.84 -10.73 -0.07
N GLY A 105 8.34 -11.48 0.87
CA GLY A 105 7.18 -12.36 0.83
C GLY A 105 6.64 -12.81 -0.54
N GLN A 106 7.52 -13.13 -1.49
CA GLN A 106 7.12 -13.63 -2.81
C GLN A 106 6.69 -15.09 -2.81
N GLN A 107 6.91 -15.78 -1.71
CA GLN A 107 6.57 -17.19 -1.55
C GLN A 107 5.90 -17.42 -0.21
N ASN A 108 4.97 -18.37 -0.17
CA ASN A 108 4.42 -18.86 1.08
C ASN A 108 5.54 -19.49 1.90
N THR A 109 5.69 -19.06 3.14
CA THR A 109 6.78 -19.51 4.01
C THR A 109 6.35 -19.52 5.46
N GLU A 110 6.93 -20.44 6.20
CA GLU A 110 6.83 -20.51 7.66
C GLU A 110 8.21 -20.74 8.24
N PHE A 111 8.58 -19.97 9.25
CA PHE A 111 9.86 -20.08 9.91
C PHE A 111 9.79 -19.48 11.32
N VAL A 112 10.85 -19.71 12.09
CA VAL A 112 10.98 -19.24 13.47
C VAL A 112 12.17 -18.29 13.56
N LEU A 113 11.94 -17.12 14.15
CA LEU A 113 12.99 -16.18 14.54
C LEU A 113 13.30 -16.36 16.03
N GLU A 114 14.55 -16.57 16.37
CA GLU A 114 15.00 -16.59 17.76
C GLU A 114 15.21 -15.15 18.25
N ILE A 115 14.70 -14.85 19.44
CA ILE A 115 14.81 -13.53 20.06
C ILE A 115 16.01 -13.52 20.99
N LEU A 116 17.03 -12.78 20.60
CA LEU A 116 18.31 -12.70 21.30
C LEU A 116 18.37 -11.55 22.33
N GLU A 117 17.42 -10.65 22.29
CA GLU A 117 17.37 -9.48 23.16
C GLU A 117 15.95 -9.14 23.55
N LYS A 118 15.74 -8.82 24.84
CA LYS A 118 14.44 -8.33 25.31
C LYS A 118 14.15 -6.95 24.76
N GLY A 119 12.94 -6.74 24.20
CA GLY A 119 12.54 -5.44 23.73
C GLY A 119 11.14 -5.38 23.14
N ASN A 120 10.80 -4.20 22.65
CA ASN A 120 9.58 -3.98 21.87
C ASN A 120 9.94 -4.07 20.37
N TYR A 121 9.44 -5.12 19.73
CA TYR A 121 9.70 -5.40 18.33
C TYR A 121 8.59 -4.85 17.47
N HIS A 122 8.96 -3.93 16.59
CA HIS A 122 8.07 -3.39 15.56
C HIS A 122 8.05 -4.33 14.36
N ILE A 123 6.85 -4.77 13.99
CA ILE A 123 6.60 -5.57 12.79
C ILE A 123 5.88 -4.67 11.80
N SER A 124 6.44 -4.53 10.61
CA SER A 124 5.83 -3.80 9.49
C SER A 124 5.58 -4.76 8.34
N VAL A 125 4.40 -4.70 7.76
CA VAL A 125 3.95 -5.49 6.62
C VAL A 125 3.37 -4.56 5.58
N SER A 126 4.06 -4.40 4.46
CA SER A 126 3.62 -3.57 3.35
C SER A 126 3.10 -4.45 2.22
N GLY A 127 1.82 -4.34 1.93
CA GLY A 127 1.17 -5.10 0.87
C GLY A 127 1.11 -4.35 -0.46
N HIS A 128 1.29 -5.10 -1.55
CA HIS A 128 1.18 -4.62 -2.93
C HIS A 128 0.11 -5.45 -3.64
N GLN A 129 -1.14 -5.01 -3.52
CA GLN A 129 -2.32 -5.71 -4.02
C GLN A 129 -2.37 -7.18 -3.56
N ALA A 130 -1.94 -7.41 -2.32
CA ALA A 130 -1.81 -8.74 -1.77
C ALA A 130 -3.15 -9.29 -1.27
N LYS A 131 -3.31 -10.61 -1.40
CA LYS A 131 -4.42 -11.38 -0.84
C LYS A 131 -3.88 -12.60 -0.13
N GLY A 132 -4.31 -12.82 1.12
CA GLY A 132 -3.81 -13.94 1.91
C GLY A 132 -3.93 -13.74 3.40
N ASN A 133 -3.00 -14.33 4.12
CA ASN A 133 -2.89 -14.20 5.57
C ASN A 133 -1.44 -14.14 6.00
N ILE A 134 -1.23 -13.51 7.15
CA ILE A 134 0.05 -13.49 7.86
C ILE A 134 -0.18 -13.72 9.34
N ALA A 135 0.81 -14.31 9.99
CA ALA A 135 0.83 -14.48 11.44
C ALA A 135 2.24 -14.32 11.99
N PHE A 136 2.35 -13.57 13.08
CA PHE A 136 3.52 -13.45 13.92
C PHE A 136 3.07 -13.82 15.34
N ILE A 137 3.59 -14.92 15.89
CA ILE A 137 3.12 -15.48 17.15
C ILE A 137 4.33 -15.74 18.03
N ARG A 138 4.32 -15.14 19.23
CA ARG A 138 5.32 -15.45 20.25
C ARG A 138 5.14 -16.87 20.77
N ILE A 139 6.21 -17.65 20.74
CA ILE A 139 6.31 -18.96 21.39
C ILE A 139 7.34 -18.83 22.51
N THR A 140 6.90 -19.03 23.73
CA THR A 140 7.81 -19.07 24.91
C THR A 140 8.40 -20.45 25.02
N ARG A 141 9.72 -20.59 25.03
CA ARG A 141 10.39 -21.88 25.37
C ARG A 141 10.08 -22.26 26.80
N GLY A 142 9.19 -23.21 27.03
CA GLY A 142 8.89 -23.68 28.38
C GLY A 142 7.52 -24.31 28.58
N GLN A 143 6.77 -24.54 27.52
CA GLN A 143 5.53 -25.34 27.58
C GLN A 143 5.71 -26.60 26.73
N GLU A 144 6.55 -27.52 27.21
CA GLU A 144 6.47 -28.97 26.97
C GLU A 144 5.74 -29.64 28.12
#